data_772937c0a510b5dc89b724a502667799
#
_entry.id   772937c0a510b5dc89b724a502667799
#
_cell.length_a   1.000
_cell.length_b   1.000
_cell.length_c   1.000
_cell.angle_alpha   90.00
_cell.angle_beta   90.00
_cell.angle_gamma   90.00
#
_symmetry.space_group_name_H-M   'P 1'
#
loop_
_entity.id
_entity.type
_entity.pdbx_description
1 polymer ?
#
loop_
_entity_poly.entity_id
_entity_poly.type
_entity_poly.pdbx_seq_one_letter_code
_entity_poly.pdbx_strand_id
1 'polypeptide(L)'
;MKHNNFLYTLLKWPITATVFLFTPVLQADPPEIKPWFQQAVLLKSYQQSFDWRTPWEKREIRTQSGMALVVRLPVSVRISESENGNNNNLYLLTTAEIVSDATLIEVTRKDIRSPFQAKLVLMDYAANLALLQINNSKFWRNLRPVKWTP
;
A
#
# COMPACT_ATOMS: atom_id res chain seq x y z
N MET A 1 17.40 -59.15 -74.76
CA MET A 1 16.74 -58.19 -75.67
C MET A 1 15.34 -57.88 -75.15
N LYS A 2 15.17 -56.79 -74.58
CA LYS A 2 13.99 -55.94 -74.52
C LYS A 2 14.12 -54.95 -73.39
N HIS A 3 14.36 -53.70 -73.75
CA HIS A 3 14.39 -52.56 -72.85
C HIS A 3 12.99 -52.24 -72.34
N ASN A 4 12.80 -52.08 -71.03
CA ASN A 4 11.63 -51.47 -70.50
C ASN A 4 12.02 -50.17 -69.80
N ASN A 5 11.78 -49.08 -70.44
CA ASN A 5 11.87 -47.74 -69.89
C ASN A 5 10.68 -47.52 -68.95
N PHE A 6 10.96 -47.43 -67.68
CA PHE A 6 9.94 -47.05 -66.68
C PHE A 6 10.03 -45.54 -66.48
N LEU A 7 9.05 -44.85 -67.00
CA LEU A 7 8.88 -43.40 -66.88
C LEU A 7 8.49 -43.02 -65.47
N TYR A 8 9.39 -42.36 -64.76
CA TYR A 8 9.07 -41.72 -63.50
C TYR A 8 8.35 -40.42 -63.78
N THR A 9 7.07 -40.42 -63.54
CA THR A 9 6.23 -39.20 -63.54
C THR A 9 6.46 -38.48 -62.21
N LEU A 10 7.29 -37.44 -62.22
CA LEU A 10 7.50 -36.55 -61.09
C LEU A 10 6.25 -35.71 -60.90
N LEU A 11 5.49 -36.06 -59.87
CA LEU A 11 4.36 -35.29 -59.39
C LEU A 11 4.91 -34.00 -58.73
N LYS A 12 4.84 -32.88 -59.45
CA LYS A 12 5.18 -31.56 -58.94
C LYS A 12 4.07 -31.11 -58.00
N TRP A 13 4.27 -31.20 -56.69
CA TRP A 13 3.44 -30.54 -55.72
C TRP A 13 3.89 -29.07 -55.59
N PRO A 14 2.99 -28.11 -55.72
CA PRO A 14 3.32 -26.72 -55.44
C PRO A 14 3.46 -26.56 -53.94
N ILE A 15 4.67 -26.30 -53.45
CA ILE A 15 4.91 -25.86 -52.07
C ILE A 15 4.38 -24.44 -51.97
N THR A 16 3.13 -24.29 -51.52
CA THR A 16 2.61 -23.00 -51.10
C THR A 16 3.30 -22.63 -49.78
N ALA A 17 4.32 -21.78 -49.87
CA ALA A 17 4.97 -21.19 -48.71
C ALA A 17 3.97 -20.24 -48.05
N THR A 18 3.30 -20.74 -47.00
CA THR A 18 2.49 -19.90 -46.14
C THR A 18 3.41 -19.02 -45.31
N VAL A 19 3.59 -17.79 -45.74
CA VAL A 19 4.32 -16.76 -44.97
C VAL A 19 3.45 -16.41 -43.77
N PHE A 20 3.76 -16.97 -42.61
CA PHE A 20 3.24 -16.52 -41.32
C PHE A 20 3.82 -15.14 -41.05
N LEU A 21 3.06 -14.08 -41.31
CA LEU A 21 3.35 -12.75 -40.83
C LEU A 21 3.21 -12.78 -39.31
N PHE A 22 4.31 -12.97 -38.62
CA PHE A 22 4.42 -12.72 -37.18
C PHE A 22 4.25 -11.22 -37.00
N THR A 23 3.03 -10.76 -36.74
CA THR A 23 2.80 -9.43 -36.21
C THR A 23 3.32 -9.45 -34.77
N PRO A 24 4.33 -8.63 -34.39
CA PRO A 24 4.70 -8.50 -33.01
C PRO A 24 3.48 -7.95 -32.27
N VAL A 25 2.85 -8.77 -31.45
CA VAL A 25 1.89 -8.30 -30.47
C VAL A 25 2.67 -7.34 -29.59
N LEU A 26 2.36 -6.05 -29.72
CA LEU A 26 2.90 -5.01 -28.82
C LEU A 26 2.37 -5.38 -27.43
N GLN A 27 3.18 -6.11 -26.69
CA GLN A 27 2.91 -6.46 -25.32
C GLN A 27 3.10 -5.16 -24.55
N ALA A 28 1.99 -4.45 -24.31
CA ALA A 28 2.00 -3.32 -23.42
C ALA A 28 2.55 -3.83 -22.08
N ASP A 29 3.67 -3.29 -21.64
CA ASP A 29 4.21 -3.58 -20.31
C ASP A 29 3.07 -3.38 -19.31
N PRO A 30 2.83 -4.35 -18.41
CA PRO A 30 1.81 -4.20 -17.39
C PRO A 30 2.13 -2.89 -16.65
N PRO A 31 1.10 -2.04 -16.40
CA PRO A 31 1.33 -0.77 -15.74
C PRO A 31 2.14 -1.05 -14.46
N GLU A 32 3.30 -0.40 -14.35
CA GLU A 32 4.18 -0.52 -13.19
C GLU A 32 3.33 -0.16 -11.98
N ILE A 33 2.83 -1.18 -11.30
CA ILE A 33 2.09 -1.00 -10.06
C ILE A 33 3.12 -0.47 -9.07
N LYS A 34 3.26 0.85 -9.06
CA LYS A 34 4.10 1.52 -8.05
C LYS A 34 3.69 0.94 -6.72
N PRO A 35 4.61 0.43 -5.93
CA PRO A 35 4.27 -0.31 -4.73
C PRO A 35 3.68 0.64 -3.69
N TRP A 36 2.41 1.05 -3.88
CA TRP A 36 1.66 1.92 -2.98
C TRP A 36 1.64 1.37 -1.54
N PHE A 37 1.78 0.04 -1.38
CA PHE A 37 1.90 -0.60 -0.07
C PHE A 37 3.17 -0.19 0.71
N GLN A 38 4.14 0.47 0.07
CA GLN A 38 5.26 1.09 0.78
C GLN A 38 4.91 2.49 1.32
N GLN A 39 3.80 3.05 0.88
CA GLN A 39 3.36 4.40 1.23
C GLN A 39 2.10 4.43 2.09
N ALA A 40 1.36 3.32 2.12
CA ALA A 40 0.12 3.18 2.87
C ALA A 40 0.15 1.93 3.75
N VAL A 41 -0.47 2.03 4.91
CA VAL A 41 -0.59 0.95 5.89
C VAL A 41 -2.03 0.81 6.36
N LEU A 42 -2.41 -0.37 6.80
CA LEU A 42 -3.73 -0.61 7.37
C LEU A 42 -3.74 -0.18 8.83
N LEU A 43 -4.83 0.47 9.20
CA LEU A 43 -5.05 0.98 10.55
C LEU A 43 -6.32 0.37 11.11
N LYS A 44 -6.27 0.00 12.38
CA LYS A 44 -7.39 -0.48 13.17
C LYS A 44 -7.40 0.26 14.49
N SER A 45 -8.50 0.93 14.80
CA SER A 45 -8.69 1.62 16.07
C SER A 45 -9.79 0.96 16.89
N TYR A 46 -9.61 1.01 18.19
CA TYR A 46 -10.57 0.56 19.19
C TYR A 46 -11.06 1.80 19.94
N GLN A 47 -12.27 2.20 19.62
CA GLN A 47 -12.86 3.44 20.12
C GLN A 47 -13.79 3.14 21.28
N GLN A 48 -13.74 3.96 22.31
CA GLN A 48 -14.62 3.86 23.46
C GLN A 48 -15.03 5.26 23.92
N SER A 49 -16.20 5.68 23.52
CA SER A 49 -16.77 6.98 23.92
C SER A 49 -17.39 6.93 25.30
N PHE A 50 -17.43 8.07 25.97
CA PHE A 50 -18.13 8.25 27.23
C PHE A 50 -19.59 8.68 27.01
N ASP A 51 -20.48 8.29 27.92
CA ASP A 51 -21.81 8.85 27.99
C ASP A 51 -21.80 10.05 28.96
N TRP A 52 -22.22 11.22 28.46
CA TRP A 52 -22.30 12.44 29.29
C TRP A 52 -23.32 12.36 30.42
N ARG A 53 -24.30 11.49 30.30
CA ARG A 53 -25.34 11.28 31.34
C ARG A 53 -24.88 10.33 32.43
N THR A 54 -24.02 9.39 32.07
CA THR A 54 -23.43 8.41 32.98
C THR A 54 -21.92 8.35 32.79
N PRO A 55 -21.17 9.40 33.19
CA PRO A 55 -19.73 9.52 32.86
C PRO A 55 -18.86 8.42 33.48
N TRP A 56 -19.37 7.67 34.44
CA TRP A 56 -18.72 6.48 35.01
C TRP A 56 -18.96 5.20 34.19
N GLU A 57 -19.90 5.21 33.26
CA GLU A 57 -20.15 4.09 32.35
C GLU A 57 -19.41 4.29 31.03
N LYS A 58 -18.59 3.30 30.71
CA LYS A 58 -17.93 3.26 29.39
C LYS A 58 -18.86 2.53 28.42
N ARG A 59 -19.04 3.10 27.26
CA ARG A 59 -19.77 2.43 26.17
C ARG A 59 -18.99 1.24 25.67
N GLU A 60 -19.65 0.38 24.92
CA GLU A 60 -19.02 -0.75 24.24
C GLU A 60 -17.89 -0.26 23.30
N ILE A 61 -16.83 -1.08 23.24
CA ILE A 61 -15.70 -0.81 22.35
C ILE A 61 -16.15 -1.04 20.92
N ARG A 62 -16.06 -0.01 20.11
CA ARG A 62 -16.27 -0.09 18.67
C ARG A 62 -14.92 -0.19 17.96
N THR A 63 -14.88 -1.06 16.96
CA THR A 63 -13.69 -1.20 16.11
C THR A 63 -13.91 -0.48 14.81
N GLN A 64 -12.98 0.37 14.43
CA GLN A 64 -12.96 1.04 13.14
C GLN A 64 -11.67 0.71 12.41
N SER A 65 -11.75 0.52 11.09
CA SER A 65 -10.61 0.20 10.26
C SER A 65 -10.48 1.22 9.13
N GLY A 66 -9.25 1.50 8.75
CA GLY A 66 -8.96 2.42 7.68
C GLY A 66 -7.54 2.29 7.19
N MET A 67 -7.07 3.32 6.50
CA MET A 67 -5.71 3.38 5.98
C MET A 67 -5.01 4.65 6.50
N ALA A 68 -3.71 4.55 6.62
CA ALA A 68 -2.86 5.70 6.91
C ALA A 68 -1.74 5.80 5.87
N LEU A 69 -1.40 7.02 5.49
CA LEU A 69 -0.32 7.33 4.55
C LEU A 69 0.96 7.65 5.31
N VAL A 70 2.08 7.17 4.82
CA VAL A 70 3.39 7.56 5.35
C VAL A 70 3.74 8.94 4.83
N VAL A 71 3.90 9.89 5.74
CA VAL A 71 4.26 11.27 5.41
C VAL A 71 5.55 11.68 6.11
N ARG A 72 6.27 12.61 5.50
CA ARG A 72 7.45 13.25 6.09
C ARG A 72 7.11 14.70 6.37
N LEU A 73 7.20 15.10 7.61
CA LEU A 73 7.05 16.49 7.97
C LEU A 73 8.37 17.24 7.81
N PRO A 74 8.33 18.54 7.43
CA PRO A 74 9.51 19.36 7.40
C PRO A 74 10.12 19.51 8.80
N VAL A 75 11.43 19.65 8.90
CA VAL A 75 12.16 19.74 10.18
C VAL A 75 11.70 20.93 11.03
N SER A 76 11.15 21.96 10.40
CA SER A 76 10.59 23.15 11.07
C SER A 76 9.36 22.84 11.91
N VAL A 77 8.66 21.74 11.62
CA VAL A 77 7.47 21.30 12.37
C VAL A 77 7.89 20.24 13.38
N ARG A 78 8.25 20.67 14.59
CA ARG A 78 8.50 19.76 15.72
C ARG A 78 7.19 19.59 16.49
N ILE A 79 6.58 18.42 16.35
CA ILE A 79 5.29 18.13 17.00
C ILE A 79 5.49 17.48 18.36
N SER A 80 6.59 16.78 18.58
CA SER A 80 6.96 16.24 19.89
C SER A 80 8.47 16.05 19.97
N GLU A 81 9.02 16.25 21.16
CA GLU A 81 10.36 15.78 21.49
C GLU A 81 10.32 14.25 21.50
N SER A 82 10.81 13.64 20.42
CA SER A 82 11.01 12.20 20.38
C SER A 82 12.19 11.88 21.30
N GLU A 83 11.92 11.50 22.53
CA GLU A 83 12.93 11.06 23.50
C GLU A 83 13.76 9.86 23.02
N ASN A 84 13.32 9.20 21.97
CA ASN A 84 14.01 8.04 21.39
C ASN A 84 14.47 8.33 19.96
N GLY A 85 15.49 9.15 19.80
CA GLY A 85 16.50 9.25 18.73
C GLY A 85 16.23 8.77 17.29
N ASN A 86 15.03 8.38 16.91
CA ASN A 86 14.73 7.84 15.59
C ASN A 86 14.08 8.93 14.71
N ASN A 87 14.86 9.98 14.48
CA ASN A 87 14.49 11.27 13.90
C ASN A 87 14.33 11.26 12.37
N ASN A 88 13.58 10.36 11.82
CA ASN A 88 13.30 10.45 10.38
C ASN A 88 12.11 11.37 10.05
N ASN A 89 11.54 12.10 11.00
CA ASN A 89 10.34 12.95 10.82
C ASN A 89 9.22 12.25 10.05
N LEU A 90 9.13 10.93 10.19
CA LEU A 90 8.11 10.10 9.56
C LEU A 90 6.92 9.94 10.49
N TYR A 91 5.75 10.20 9.95
CA TYR A 91 4.47 10.07 10.63
C TYR A 91 3.49 9.32 9.73
N LEU A 92 2.40 8.88 10.32
CA LEU A 92 1.26 8.34 9.59
C LEU A 92 0.15 9.39 9.58
N LEU A 93 -0.34 9.72 8.41
CA LEU A 93 -1.48 10.62 8.20
C LEU A 93 -2.73 9.79 7.94
N THR A 94 -3.77 10.03 8.71
CA THR A 94 -5.08 9.38 8.59
C THR A 94 -6.20 10.39 8.84
N THR A 95 -7.46 9.95 8.77
CA THR A 95 -8.60 10.79 9.11
C THR A 95 -8.83 10.82 10.63
N ALA A 96 -9.25 11.97 11.14
CA ALA A 96 -9.52 12.14 12.57
C ALA A 96 -10.65 11.21 13.04
N GLU A 97 -11.66 10.99 12.21
CA GLU A 97 -12.81 10.13 12.53
C GLU A 97 -12.37 8.70 12.92
N ILE A 98 -11.36 8.14 12.22
CA ILE A 98 -10.90 6.77 12.50
C ILE A 98 -10.22 6.65 13.87
N VAL A 99 -9.59 7.71 14.34
CA VAL A 99 -8.80 7.70 15.59
C VAL A 99 -9.43 8.47 16.73
N SER A 100 -10.59 9.08 16.49
CA SER A 100 -11.37 9.77 17.52
C SER A 100 -11.76 8.79 18.63
N ASP A 101 -11.63 9.21 19.88
CA ASP A 101 -11.94 8.39 21.07
C ASP A 101 -11.26 7.02 21.10
N ALA A 102 -10.15 6.86 20.36
CA ALA A 102 -9.42 5.60 20.32
C ALA A 102 -8.64 5.37 21.61
N THR A 103 -8.90 4.25 22.25
CA THR A 103 -8.14 3.76 23.41
C THR A 103 -6.91 2.97 22.97
N LEU A 104 -6.97 2.37 21.79
CA LEU A 104 -5.88 1.63 21.18
C LEU A 104 -5.90 1.84 19.67
N ILE A 105 -4.73 2.11 19.09
CA ILE A 105 -4.55 2.23 17.65
C ILE A 105 -3.49 1.22 17.23
N GLU A 106 -3.87 0.29 16.38
CA GLU A 106 -3.01 -0.72 15.79
C GLU A 106 -2.78 -0.44 14.31
N VAL A 107 -1.55 -0.61 13.88
CA VAL A 107 -1.15 -0.44 12.49
C VAL A 107 -0.51 -1.73 12.00
N THR A 108 -1.03 -2.23 10.88
CA THR A 108 -0.54 -3.45 10.26
C THR A 108 0.08 -3.15 8.91
N ARG A 109 1.25 -3.71 8.68
CA ARG A 109 1.92 -3.68 7.38
C ARG A 109 1.64 -4.97 6.61
N LYS A 110 1.62 -4.89 5.30
CA LYS A 110 1.39 -6.06 4.44
C LYS A 110 2.49 -7.13 4.59
N ASP A 111 3.72 -6.72 4.84
CA ASP A 111 4.90 -7.59 4.94
C ASP A 111 5.18 -8.09 6.37
N ILE A 112 4.48 -7.56 7.38
CA ILE A 112 4.68 -7.93 8.79
C ILE A 112 3.32 -8.28 9.39
N ARG A 113 3.18 -9.50 9.88
CA ARG A 113 1.91 -9.98 10.47
C ARG A 113 1.57 -9.35 11.83
N SER A 114 2.61 -9.02 12.60
CA SER A 114 2.39 -8.44 13.93
C SER A 114 1.96 -6.99 13.82
N PRO A 115 0.88 -6.58 14.49
CA PRO A 115 0.48 -5.19 14.55
C PRO A 115 1.47 -4.37 15.37
N PHE A 116 1.56 -3.09 15.04
CA PHE A 116 2.33 -2.10 15.77
C PHE A 116 1.37 -1.12 16.45
N GLN A 117 1.65 -0.77 17.68
CA GLN A 117 0.88 0.25 18.36
C GLN A 117 1.30 1.64 17.89
N ALA A 118 0.34 2.47 17.55
CA ALA A 118 0.53 3.86 17.21
C ALA A 118 0.03 4.78 18.31
N LYS A 119 0.69 5.93 18.45
CA LYS A 119 0.31 7.00 19.36
C LYS A 119 -0.24 8.17 18.54
N LEU A 120 -1.38 8.72 18.95
CA LEU A 120 -1.92 9.95 18.40
C LEU A 120 -1.03 11.12 18.84
N VAL A 121 -0.57 11.92 17.87
CA VAL A 121 0.30 13.08 18.11
C VAL A 121 -0.43 14.39 17.90
N LEU A 122 -1.20 14.47 16.82
CA LEU A 122 -1.97 15.64 16.46
C LEU A 122 -3.29 15.22 15.82
N MET A 123 -4.34 15.95 16.12
CA MET A 123 -5.65 15.76 15.50
C MET A 123 -6.31 17.10 15.22
N ASP A 124 -6.80 17.25 14.01
CA ASP A 124 -7.59 18.39 13.56
C ASP A 124 -8.96 17.90 13.09
N TYR A 125 -9.99 18.21 13.86
CA TYR A 125 -11.36 17.83 13.52
C TYR A 125 -11.93 18.64 12.35
N ALA A 126 -11.51 19.90 12.20
CA ALA A 126 -12.02 20.75 11.13
C ALA A 126 -11.52 20.28 9.75
N ALA A 127 -10.26 19.87 9.68
CA ALA A 127 -9.67 19.28 8.47
C ALA A 127 -9.95 17.76 8.35
N ASN A 128 -10.50 17.13 9.37
CA ASN A 128 -10.64 15.67 9.50
C ASN A 128 -9.31 14.94 9.29
N LEU A 129 -8.23 15.43 9.88
CA LEU A 129 -6.89 14.85 9.76
C LEU A 129 -6.31 14.50 11.13
N ALA A 130 -5.54 13.42 11.17
CA ALA A 130 -4.79 13.02 12.36
C ALA A 130 -3.40 12.52 11.98
N LEU A 131 -2.43 12.83 12.83
CA LEU A 131 -1.06 12.36 12.73
C LEU A 131 -0.77 11.37 13.83
N LEU A 132 -0.21 10.24 13.44
CA LEU A 132 0.19 9.17 14.35
C LEU A 132 1.69 8.94 14.29
N GLN A 133 2.24 8.54 15.41
CA GLN A 133 3.65 8.17 15.56
C GLN A 133 3.78 6.71 16.02
N ILE A 134 4.80 6.03 15.54
CA ILE A 134 5.14 4.68 15.96
C ILE A 134 6.61 4.67 16.42
N ASN A 135 6.83 4.32 17.69
CA ASN A 135 8.14 4.27 18.32
C ASN A 135 8.84 2.92 18.07
N ASN A 136 8.84 2.45 16.83
CA ASN A 136 9.49 1.20 16.47
C ASN A 136 10.23 1.34 15.13
N SER A 137 11.55 1.24 15.17
CA SER A 137 12.39 1.39 13.97
C SER A 137 12.14 0.30 12.92
N LYS A 138 11.73 -0.90 13.35
CA LYS A 138 11.39 -1.99 12.42
C LYS A 138 10.15 -1.67 11.59
N PHE A 139 9.24 -0.87 12.15
CA PHE A 139 8.04 -0.45 11.42
C PHE A 139 8.39 0.40 10.20
N TRP A 140 9.35 1.29 10.29
CA TRP A 140 9.67 2.26 9.23
C TRP A 140 10.56 1.69 8.12
N ARG A 141 11.12 0.48 8.29
CA ARG A 141 11.95 -0.16 7.26
C ARG A 141 11.15 -0.37 5.98
N ASN A 142 11.73 -0.01 4.83
CA ASN A 142 11.13 -0.16 3.49
C ASN A 142 9.85 0.66 3.27
N LEU A 143 9.40 1.47 4.23
CA LEU A 143 8.34 2.44 4.00
C LEU A 143 8.91 3.71 3.36
N ARG A 144 8.17 4.27 2.44
CA ARG A 144 8.55 5.49 1.72
C ARG A 144 7.47 6.54 1.92
N PRO A 145 7.83 7.77 2.32
CA PRO A 145 6.84 8.84 2.43
C PRO A 145 6.26 9.19 1.06
N VAL A 146 5.00 9.55 1.06
CA VAL A 146 4.33 10.12 -0.11
C VAL A 146 5.06 11.40 -0.49
N LYS A 147 5.35 11.55 -1.78
CA LYS A 147 5.90 12.79 -2.33
C LYS A 147 4.73 13.69 -2.70
N TRP A 148 4.69 14.84 -2.10
CA TRP A 148 3.76 15.90 -2.50
C TRP A 148 4.35 16.57 -3.74
N THR A 149 3.63 16.54 -4.83
CA THR A 149 3.98 17.34 -6.02
C THR A 149 3.15 18.60 -5.93
N PRO A 150 3.78 19.79 -5.98
CA PRO A 150 3.05 21.06 -6.00
C PRO A 150 2.22 21.20 -7.27
#